data_d507657730a16126525ca15d14bc5112
#
_entry.id   d507657730a16126525ca15d14bc5112
#
_cell.length_a   1.000
_cell.length_b   1.000
_cell.length_c   1.000
_cell.angle_alpha   90.00
_cell.angle_beta   90.00
_cell.angle_gamma   90.00
#
_symmetry.space_group_name_H-M   'P 1'
#
loop_
_entity.id
_entity.type
_entity.pdbx_description
1 polymer ?
#
loop_
_entity_poly.entity_id
_entity_poly.type
_entity_poly.pdbx_seq_one_letter_code
_entity_poly.pdbx_strand_id
1 'polypeptide(L)'
;NVFRANGDYWFGDPWSVADLKTTLDVGANNIILQPNFNTYAANSTDPEWVNQTTGEGAAIMEANTILEPGFTFNGQDLTFTGTVQAYTLDDAYTVKYFIKALDPDNGFADALGGSKVFDLPASGAFTVSATGAELAPGLVIQCGFSVTGRNANPANEAALGSVIIGPGTVSVNDLNNLEIAMSVFPNPTHETLFIKSDAQVQSYQIVTLLGQTVQRGNATKEIDVKNLAAGTYFLSVQAEEGNKVMKFIKN
;
A
#
# COMPACT_ATOMS: atom_id res chain seq x y z
N ASN A 1 2.65 7.19 -14.79
CA ASN A 1 3.59 7.82 -15.76
C ASN A 1 3.32 7.28 -17.15
N VAL A 2 3.45 8.16 -18.15
CA VAL A 2 3.29 7.83 -19.56
C VAL A 2 4.57 8.23 -20.30
N PHE A 3 4.99 7.35 -21.19
CA PHE A 3 6.17 7.56 -22.03
C PHE A 3 5.77 7.37 -23.50
N ARG A 4 6.44 8.07 -24.39
CA ARG A 4 6.31 7.85 -25.83
C ARG A 4 6.84 6.48 -26.24
N ALA A 5 6.50 6.03 -27.42
CA ALA A 5 6.97 4.75 -27.95
C ALA A 5 8.51 4.60 -27.98
N ASN A 6 9.25 5.70 -28.06
CA ASN A 6 10.73 5.73 -28.00
C ASN A 6 11.30 5.71 -26.57
N GLY A 7 10.44 5.71 -25.54
CA GLY A 7 10.83 5.70 -24.14
C GLY A 7 10.97 7.07 -23.48
N ASP A 8 10.78 8.17 -24.22
CA ASP A 8 10.83 9.51 -23.66
C ASP A 8 9.66 9.75 -22.71
N TYR A 9 9.93 10.28 -21.50
CA TYR A 9 8.88 10.67 -20.57
C TYR A 9 7.96 11.71 -21.21
N TRP A 10 6.67 11.49 -21.10
CA TRP A 10 5.68 12.39 -21.69
C TRP A 10 4.96 13.19 -20.60
N PHE A 11 4.27 12.50 -19.70
CA PHE A 11 3.63 13.11 -18.54
C PHE A 11 3.28 12.07 -17.45
N GLY A 12 2.92 12.55 -16.26
CA GLY A 12 2.33 11.76 -15.21
C GLY A 12 1.06 12.42 -14.71
N ASP A 13 0.08 11.59 -14.32
CA ASP A 13 -1.21 12.07 -13.83
C ASP A 13 -1.75 11.09 -12.78
N PRO A 14 -2.45 11.55 -11.74
CA PRO A 14 -3.15 10.66 -10.84
C PRO A 14 -4.42 10.10 -11.50
N TRP A 15 -4.51 8.78 -11.56
CA TRP A 15 -5.72 8.05 -11.99
C TRP A 15 -6.29 7.23 -10.85
N SER A 16 -7.59 6.88 -10.94
CA SER A 16 -8.19 5.93 -10.02
C SER A 16 -7.61 4.53 -10.23
N VAL A 17 -7.69 3.67 -9.20
CA VAL A 17 -7.26 2.26 -9.33
C VAL A 17 -8.03 1.52 -10.43
N ALA A 18 -9.29 1.88 -10.64
CA ALA A 18 -10.12 1.31 -11.72
C ALA A 18 -9.60 1.72 -13.11
N ASP A 19 -9.20 2.99 -13.28
CA ASP A 19 -8.63 3.49 -14.54
C ASP A 19 -7.27 2.84 -14.84
N LEU A 20 -6.49 2.52 -13.80
CA LEU A 20 -5.24 1.77 -13.92
C LEU A 20 -5.47 0.26 -14.14
N LYS A 21 -6.72 -0.22 -14.16
CA LYS A 21 -7.10 -1.62 -14.24
C LYS A 21 -6.57 -2.46 -13.07
N THR A 22 -6.54 -1.86 -11.90
CA THR A 22 -6.31 -2.57 -10.65
C THR A 22 -7.65 -2.87 -9.99
N THR A 23 -7.87 -4.13 -9.64
CA THR A 23 -9.09 -4.57 -8.95
C THR A 23 -8.75 -4.97 -7.52
N LEU A 24 -9.51 -4.45 -6.55
CA LEU A 24 -9.44 -4.85 -5.16
C LEU A 24 -10.58 -5.83 -4.89
N ASP A 25 -10.27 -7.12 -4.87
CA ASP A 25 -11.24 -8.17 -4.50
C ASP A 25 -11.27 -8.33 -2.98
N VAL A 26 -12.18 -7.58 -2.35
CA VAL A 26 -12.33 -7.57 -0.89
C VAL A 26 -12.80 -8.93 -0.36
N GLY A 27 -13.60 -9.66 -1.15
CA GLY A 27 -14.12 -10.98 -0.76
C GLY A 27 -13.04 -12.05 -0.69
N ALA A 28 -12.12 -12.04 -1.66
CA ALA A 28 -10.96 -12.94 -1.69
C ALA A 28 -9.73 -12.34 -1.00
N ASN A 29 -9.78 -11.09 -0.56
CA ASN A 29 -8.66 -10.33 -0.01
C ASN A 29 -7.45 -10.30 -0.98
N ASN A 30 -7.72 -10.02 -2.26
CA ASN A 30 -6.73 -10.02 -3.32
C ASN A 30 -6.65 -8.66 -4.02
N ILE A 31 -5.47 -8.39 -4.58
CA ILE A 31 -5.24 -7.32 -5.56
C ILE A 31 -5.01 -8.00 -6.90
N ILE A 32 -5.74 -7.56 -7.94
CA ILE A 32 -5.58 -8.05 -9.30
C ILE A 32 -5.01 -6.90 -10.15
N LEU A 33 -3.86 -7.13 -10.75
CA LEU A 33 -3.17 -6.17 -11.61
C LEU A 33 -3.30 -6.62 -13.06
N GLN A 34 -3.63 -5.67 -13.95
CA GLN A 34 -3.74 -5.89 -15.38
C GLN A 34 -3.07 -4.75 -16.15
N PRO A 35 -2.83 -4.89 -17.46
CA PRO A 35 -2.40 -3.78 -18.31
C PRO A 35 -3.40 -2.62 -18.30
N ASN A 36 -2.94 -1.40 -18.56
CA ASN A 36 -3.84 -0.27 -18.71
C ASN A 36 -4.56 -0.31 -20.06
N PHE A 37 -5.88 -0.42 -20.05
CA PHE A 37 -6.75 -0.42 -21.23
C PHE A 37 -7.43 0.93 -21.46
N ASN A 38 -7.55 1.75 -20.42
CA ASN A 38 -8.32 2.99 -20.46
C ASN A 38 -7.71 4.00 -21.42
N THR A 39 -6.41 4.17 -21.40
CA THR A 39 -5.70 5.11 -22.30
C THR A 39 -5.84 4.72 -23.77
N TYR A 40 -5.87 3.43 -24.09
CA TYR A 40 -6.13 2.97 -25.45
C TYR A 40 -7.55 3.34 -25.90
N ALA A 41 -8.55 3.00 -25.11
CA ALA A 41 -9.96 3.23 -25.46
C ALA A 41 -10.27 4.72 -25.64
N ALA A 42 -9.71 5.56 -24.77
CA ALA A 42 -9.90 7.01 -24.82
C ALA A 42 -9.21 7.69 -26.01
N ASN A 43 -8.13 7.09 -26.56
CA ASN A 43 -7.28 7.71 -27.56
C ASN A 43 -7.07 6.81 -28.79
N SER A 44 -8.04 5.98 -29.14
CA SER A 44 -7.91 4.94 -30.17
C SER A 44 -7.60 5.45 -31.59
N THR A 45 -7.85 6.71 -31.87
CA THR A 45 -7.58 7.37 -33.19
C THR A 45 -6.31 8.23 -33.21
N ASP A 46 -5.63 8.34 -32.06
CA ASP A 46 -4.38 9.11 -31.93
C ASP A 46 -3.17 8.21 -32.16
N PRO A 47 -2.32 8.49 -33.16
CA PRO A 47 -1.16 7.66 -33.49
C PRO A 47 -0.08 7.65 -32.40
N GLU A 48 -0.04 8.63 -31.50
CA GLU A 48 0.88 8.63 -30.34
C GLU A 48 0.48 7.57 -29.30
N TRP A 49 -0.82 7.25 -29.21
CA TRP A 49 -1.39 6.27 -28.29
C TRP A 49 -1.59 4.90 -28.93
N VAL A 50 -1.97 4.85 -30.19
CA VAL A 50 -2.34 3.61 -30.89
C VAL A 50 -1.72 3.58 -32.27
N ASN A 51 -1.03 2.50 -32.61
CA ASN A 51 -0.55 2.27 -33.95
C ASN A 51 -1.75 2.05 -34.90
N GLN A 52 -2.02 3.02 -35.77
CA GLN A 52 -3.19 3.01 -36.66
C GLN A 52 -3.13 1.92 -37.74
N THR A 53 -1.99 1.25 -37.91
CA THR A 53 -1.83 0.14 -38.87
C THR A 53 -2.04 -1.21 -38.22
N THR A 54 -1.47 -1.44 -37.04
CA THR A 54 -1.54 -2.74 -36.35
C THR A 54 -2.66 -2.81 -35.32
N GLY A 55 -3.18 -1.67 -34.85
CA GLY A 55 -4.15 -1.61 -33.74
C GLY A 55 -3.53 -1.94 -32.37
N GLU A 56 -2.20 -1.96 -32.25
CA GLU A 56 -1.52 -2.14 -30.96
C GLU A 56 -1.31 -0.80 -30.25
N GLY A 57 -1.20 -0.84 -28.94
CA GLY A 57 -0.80 0.33 -28.17
C GLY A 57 0.58 0.84 -28.56
N ALA A 58 0.75 2.14 -28.64
CA ALA A 58 2.01 2.79 -28.97
C ALA A 58 2.69 3.42 -27.74
N ALA A 59 1.93 4.11 -26.89
CA ALA A 59 2.46 4.69 -25.66
C ALA A 59 2.82 3.61 -24.64
N ILE A 60 3.85 3.88 -23.83
CA ILE A 60 4.24 3.02 -22.71
C ILE A 60 3.62 3.60 -21.44
N MET A 61 2.94 2.75 -20.69
CA MET A 61 2.37 3.07 -19.38
C MET A 61 3.21 2.45 -18.27
N GLU A 62 3.55 3.23 -17.25
CA GLU A 62 3.95 2.75 -15.94
C GLU A 62 2.82 3.07 -14.96
N ALA A 63 1.91 2.11 -14.82
CA ALA A 63 0.72 2.23 -13.98
C ALA A 63 1.08 1.86 -12.53
N ASN A 64 1.18 2.87 -11.67
CA ASN A 64 1.52 2.68 -10.26
C ASN A 64 0.25 2.62 -9.40
N THR A 65 -0.01 1.47 -8.79
CA THR A 65 -1.04 1.31 -7.75
C THR A 65 -0.37 1.41 -6.40
N ILE A 66 -0.63 2.48 -5.68
CA ILE A 66 0.10 2.83 -4.46
C ILE A 66 -0.83 2.98 -3.26
N LEU A 67 -0.29 2.62 -2.10
CA LEU A 67 -0.72 3.10 -0.80
C LEU A 67 0.25 4.22 -0.39
N GLU A 68 -0.30 5.39 -0.08
CA GLU A 68 0.46 6.55 0.37
C GLU A 68 0.02 6.94 1.79
N PRO A 69 0.62 6.32 2.82
CA PRO A 69 0.30 6.61 4.22
C PRO A 69 0.81 8.01 4.67
N GLY A 70 1.32 8.80 3.75
CA GLY A 70 1.89 10.11 4.02
C GLY A 70 3.13 10.00 4.91
N PHE A 71 3.12 10.76 6.03
CA PHE A 71 4.23 10.81 6.99
C PHE A 71 4.10 9.79 8.12
N THR A 72 3.13 8.88 8.08
CA THR A 72 2.79 7.98 9.19
C THR A 72 3.95 7.05 9.56
N PHE A 73 4.76 6.63 8.59
CA PHE A 73 5.90 5.74 8.81
C PHE A 73 7.25 6.45 8.87
N ASN A 74 7.27 7.79 8.91
CA ASN A 74 8.54 8.50 9.07
C ASN A 74 9.24 8.10 10.36
N GLY A 75 10.51 7.71 10.24
CA GLY A 75 11.34 7.25 11.35
C GLY A 75 11.00 5.84 11.87
N GLN A 76 10.10 5.11 11.21
CA GLN A 76 9.69 3.75 11.59
C GLN A 76 10.04 2.74 10.51
N ASP A 77 10.39 1.52 10.93
CA ASP A 77 10.60 0.43 9.99
C ASP A 77 9.28 0.06 9.30
N LEU A 78 9.34 -0.12 7.99
CA LEU A 78 8.20 -0.53 7.15
C LEU A 78 8.55 -1.81 6.40
N THR A 79 7.67 -2.80 6.48
CA THR A 79 7.74 -4.01 5.66
C THR A 79 6.48 -4.12 4.80
N PHE A 80 6.67 -4.26 3.50
CA PHE A 80 5.62 -4.52 2.53
C PHE A 80 5.80 -5.94 1.99
N THR A 81 4.78 -6.79 2.17
CA THR A 81 4.81 -8.20 1.82
C THR A 81 3.51 -8.66 1.17
N GLY A 82 3.58 -9.71 0.38
CA GLY A 82 2.43 -10.35 -0.25
C GLY A 82 2.79 -11.72 -0.82
N THR A 83 1.81 -12.37 -1.42
CA THR A 83 1.99 -13.66 -2.09
C THR A 83 1.39 -13.61 -3.49
N VAL A 84 2.19 -13.89 -4.51
CA VAL A 84 1.71 -14.06 -5.88
C VAL A 84 1.01 -15.41 -5.97
N GLN A 85 -0.31 -15.38 -6.15
CA GLN A 85 -1.17 -16.55 -6.25
C GLN A 85 -1.30 -17.04 -7.70
N ALA A 86 -1.33 -16.12 -8.65
CA ALA A 86 -1.32 -16.39 -10.07
C ALA A 86 -0.60 -15.28 -10.84
N TYR A 87 0.15 -15.66 -11.86
CA TYR A 87 0.82 -14.73 -12.77
C TYR A 87 0.62 -15.28 -14.19
N THR A 88 -0.34 -14.71 -14.91
CA THR A 88 -0.69 -15.07 -16.30
C THR A 88 -0.49 -13.87 -17.24
N LEU A 89 0.09 -12.80 -16.72
CA LEU A 89 0.32 -11.58 -17.48
C LEU A 89 1.30 -11.87 -18.63
N ASP A 90 1.00 -11.31 -19.81
CA ASP A 90 1.84 -11.43 -21.01
C ASP A 90 3.24 -10.84 -20.75
N ASP A 91 4.27 -11.49 -21.31
CA ASP A 91 5.70 -11.13 -21.13
C ASP A 91 6.06 -9.72 -21.67
N ALA A 92 5.18 -9.09 -22.46
CA ALA A 92 5.33 -7.70 -22.88
C ALA A 92 5.15 -6.70 -21.74
N TYR A 93 4.68 -7.17 -20.57
CA TYR A 93 4.47 -6.36 -19.38
C TYR A 93 5.37 -6.82 -18.24
N THR A 94 5.88 -5.86 -17.50
CA THR A 94 6.64 -6.12 -16.27
C THR A 94 5.88 -5.61 -15.05
N VAL A 95 5.95 -6.36 -13.96
CA VAL A 95 5.37 -5.93 -12.68
C VAL A 95 6.47 -5.80 -11.65
N LYS A 96 6.49 -4.65 -10.96
CA LYS A 96 7.39 -4.39 -9.83
C LYS A 96 6.58 -4.15 -8.57
N TYR A 97 7.19 -4.43 -7.41
CA TYR A 97 6.71 -4.02 -6.10
C TYR A 97 7.78 -3.16 -5.42
N PHE A 98 7.36 -2.24 -4.55
CA PHE A 98 8.31 -1.26 -4.02
C PHE A 98 7.88 -0.62 -2.70
N ILE A 99 8.89 -0.06 -2.02
CA ILE A 99 8.77 1.07 -1.10
C ILE A 99 9.56 2.23 -1.71
N LYS A 100 8.96 3.41 -1.76
CA LYS A 100 9.61 4.67 -2.16
C LYS A 100 9.47 5.69 -1.03
N ALA A 101 10.47 6.54 -0.90
CA ALA A 101 10.48 7.66 0.02
C ALA A 101 10.78 8.93 -0.77
N LEU A 102 9.73 9.67 -1.12
CA LEU A 102 9.82 10.80 -2.05
C LEU A 102 10.16 12.08 -1.27
N ASP A 103 11.15 12.82 -1.75
CA ASP A 103 11.62 14.07 -1.16
C ASP A 103 10.88 15.28 -1.80
N PRO A 104 9.94 15.91 -1.09
CA PRO A 104 9.21 17.08 -1.61
C PRO A 104 10.12 18.28 -1.91
N ASP A 105 11.22 18.42 -1.16
CA ASP A 105 12.17 19.51 -1.32
C ASP A 105 13.09 19.31 -2.53
N ASN A 106 13.12 18.07 -3.08
CA ASN A 106 13.92 17.69 -4.25
C ASN A 106 13.04 17.16 -5.39
N GLY A 107 11.93 17.86 -5.67
CA GLY A 107 11.04 17.53 -6.79
C GLY A 107 10.41 16.14 -6.73
N PHE A 108 10.18 15.60 -5.54
CA PHE A 108 9.66 14.25 -5.30
C PHE A 108 10.57 13.13 -5.84
N ALA A 109 11.87 13.37 -5.92
CA ALA A 109 12.83 12.30 -6.21
C ALA A 109 12.79 11.23 -5.10
N ASP A 110 12.93 9.96 -5.50
CA ASP A 110 13.00 8.86 -4.53
C ASP A 110 14.36 8.90 -3.79
N ALA A 111 14.32 9.28 -2.50
CA ALA A 111 15.49 9.36 -1.64
C ALA A 111 16.18 7.99 -1.44
N LEU A 112 15.47 6.87 -1.68
CA LEU A 112 16.03 5.52 -1.64
C LEU A 112 16.75 5.15 -2.94
N GLY A 113 16.68 6.01 -3.97
CA GLY A 113 17.37 5.81 -5.25
C GLY A 113 16.98 4.53 -5.97
N GLY A 114 15.75 4.05 -5.79
CA GLY A 114 15.25 2.80 -6.37
C GLY A 114 15.74 1.51 -5.69
N SER A 115 16.50 1.60 -4.59
CA SER A 115 17.07 0.42 -3.91
C SER A 115 16.01 -0.52 -3.31
N LYS A 116 14.77 -0.05 -3.17
CA LYS A 116 13.63 -0.84 -2.66
C LYS A 116 12.57 -1.11 -3.74
N VAL A 117 12.98 -1.16 -5.01
CA VAL A 117 12.12 -1.49 -6.16
C VAL A 117 12.59 -2.80 -6.75
N PHE A 118 11.74 -3.81 -6.81
CA PHE A 118 12.06 -5.17 -7.22
C PHE A 118 11.06 -5.70 -8.25
N ASP A 119 11.51 -6.60 -9.12
CA ASP A 119 10.63 -7.33 -10.01
C ASP A 119 9.76 -8.30 -9.19
N LEU A 120 8.46 -8.33 -9.49
CA LEU A 120 7.55 -9.24 -8.80
C LEU A 120 7.84 -10.69 -9.24
N PRO A 121 8.00 -11.64 -8.30
CA PRO A 121 8.23 -13.03 -8.67
C PRO A 121 7.01 -13.62 -9.40
N ALA A 122 7.24 -14.60 -10.26
CA ALA A 122 6.15 -15.29 -10.99
C ALA A 122 5.22 -16.09 -10.06
N SER A 123 5.63 -16.42 -8.85
CA SER A 123 4.82 -17.10 -7.84
C SER A 123 5.45 -16.99 -6.46
N GLY A 124 4.64 -17.22 -5.40
CA GLY A 124 5.11 -17.29 -4.04
C GLY A 124 5.22 -15.94 -3.33
N ALA A 125 5.81 -15.94 -2.15
CA ALA A 125 5.91 -14.78 -1.30
C ALA A 125 6.96 -13.77 -1.79
N PHE A 126 6.70 -12.50 -1.57
CA PHE A 126 7.66 -11.41 -1.75
C PHE A 126 7.66 -10.50 -0.52
N THR A 127 8.79 -9.85 -0.30
CA THR A 127 8.97 -8.92 0.84
C THR A 127 9.97 -7.83 0.46
N VAL A 128 9.66 -6.60 0.84
CA VAL A 128 10.61 -5.48 0.82
C VAL A 128 10.49 -4.72 2.14
N SER A 129 11.63 -4.33 2.71
CA SER A 129 11.67 -3.58 3.96
C SER A 129 12.53 -2.33 3.81
N ALA A 130 12.12 -1.27 4.51
CA ALA A 130 12.90 -0.05 4.70
C ALA A 130 12.97 0.26 6.20
N THR A 131 14.14 0.69 6.67
CA THR A 131 14.36 1.08 8.06
C THR A 131 13.84 2.48 8.34
N GLY A 132 13.56 2.79 9.61
CA GLY A 132 13.17 4.14 10.01
C GLY A 132 14.19 5.22 9.65
N ALA A 133 15.48 4.87 9.58
CA ALA A 133 16.53 5.78 9.14
C ALA A 133 16.44 6.09 7.63
N GLU A 134 16.04 5.11 6.82
CA GLU A 134 15.78 5.29 5.37
C GLU A 134 14.47 6.07 5.12
N LEU A 135 13.48 5.94 6.02
CA LEU A 135 12.20 6.64 5.96
C LEU A 135 12.22 7.92 6.82
N ALA A 136 13.21 8.77 6.62
CA ALA A 136 13.46 9.95 7.43
C ALA A 136 12.24 10.93 7.46
N PRO A 137 12.11 11.74 8.53
CA PRO A 137 11.09 12.78 8.60
C PRO A 137 11.12 13.72 7.40
N GLY A 138 9.93 14.10 6.88
CA GLY A 138 9.77 14.98 5.73
C GLY A 138 9.61 14.25 4.39
N LEU A 139 9.91 12.96 4.33
CA LEU A 139 9.71 12.15 3.11
C LEU A 139 8.26 11.64 3.01
N VAL A 140 7.68 11.68 1.83
CA VAL A 140 6.38 11.06 1.51
C VAL A 140 6.60 9.60 1.19
N ILE A 141 6.03 8.73 2.02
CA ILE A 141 6.21 7.29 1.88
C ILE A 141 5.15 6.70 0.96
N GLN A 142 5.57 5.88 0.03
CA GLN A 142 4.71 5.12 -0.86
C GLN A 142 5.12 3.65 -0.86
N CYS A 143 4.15 2.74 -0.88
CA CYS A 143 4.38 1.33 -1.18
C CYS A 143 3.30 0.82 -2.14
N GLY A 144 3.66 -0.14 -2.98
CA GLY A 144 2.71 -0.64 -3.97
C GLY A 144 3.35 -1.40 -5.11
N PHE A 145 2.64 -1.37 -6.23
CA PHE A 145 2.98 -2.09 -7.45
C PHE A 145 3.03 -1.14 -8.64
N SER A 146 3.86 -1.45 -9.64
CA SER A 146 3.79 -0.87 -10.97
C SER A 146 3.62 -1.96 -12.03
N VAL A 147 2.72 -1.71 -12.99
CA VAL A 147 2.61 -2.51 -14.21
C VAL A 147 3.13 -1.64 -15.35
N THR A 148 4.17 -2.09 -16.02
CA THR A 148 4.82 -1.34 -17.10
C THR A 148 4.74 -2.11 -18.41
N GLY A 149 4.26 -1.46 -19.45
CA GLY A 149 4.16 -1.99 -20.81
C GLY A 149 3.36 -1.04 -21.69
N ARG A 150 3.08 -1.44 -22.92
CA ARG A 150 2.26 -0.62 -23.83
C ARG A 150 0.83 -0.50 -23.28
N ASN A 151 0.19 0.65 -23.54
CA ASN A 151 -1.25 0.76 -23.33
C ASN A 151 -1.97 -0.31 -24.15
N ALA A 152 -2.89 -1.03 -23.52
CA ALA A 152 -3.41 -2.28 -24.06
C ALA A 152 -4.73 -2.11 -24.82
N ASN A 153 -4.86 -2.80 -25.97
CA ASN A 153 -6.14 -2.89 -26.67
C ASN A 153 -7.14 -3.70 -25.84
N PRO A 154 -8.30 -3.15 -25.45
CA PRO A 154 -9.30 -3.87 -24.66
C PRO A 154 -9.79 -5.18 -25.29
N ALA A 155 -9.72 -5.32 -26.61
CA ALA A 155 -10.09 -6.55 -27.30
C ALA A 155 -9.20 -7.74 -26.94
N ASN A 156 -7.97 -7.47 -26.44
CA ASN A 156 -6.97 -8.48 -26.09
C ASN A 156 -6.95 -8.77 -24.57
N GLU A 157 -7.86 -8.22 -23.78
CA GLU A 157 -7.82 -8.32 -22.31
C GLU A 157 -7.67 -9.76 -21.81
N ALA A 158 -8.46 -10.70 -22.36
CA ALA A 158 -8.41 -12.11 -21.95
C ALA A 158 -7.08 -12.79 -22.29
N ALA A 159 -6.43 -12.37 -23.40
CA ALA A 159 -5.15 -12.92 -23.82
C ALA A 159 -3.97 -12.35 -23.03
N LEU A 160 -4.07 -11.08 -22.62
CA LEU A 160 -2.99 -10.40 -21.89
C LEU A 160 -2.90 -10.83 -20.42
N GLY A 161 -3.92 -11.48 -19.87
CA GLY A 161 -3.89 -12.06 -18.54
C GLY A 161 -3.84 -11.03 -17.39
N SER A 162 -3.36 -11.50 -16.24
CA SER A 162 -3.32 -10.71 -15.01
C SER A 162 -2.33 -11.27 -13.99
N VAL A 163 -2.08 -10.50 -12.93
CA VAL A 163 -1.40 -10.98 -11.73
C VAL A 163 -2.37 -10.90 -10.55
N ILE A 164 -2.50 -11.99 -9.79
CA ILE A 164 -3.31 -12.05 -8.57
C ILE A 164 -2.37 -12.11 -7.38
N ILE A 165 -2.50 -11.12 -6.50
CA ILE A 165 -1.69 -10.97 -5.30
C ILE A 165 -2.60 -11.08 -4.09
N GLY A 166 -2.34 -12.07 -3.25
CA GLY A 166 -2.96 -12.24 -1.95
C GLY A 166 -2.12 -11.64 -0.82
N PRO A 167 -2.65 -11.70 0.41
CA PRO A 167 -1.92 -11.25 1.58
C PRO A 167 -0.61 -12.01 1.74
N GLY A 168 0.38 -11.36 2.35
CA GLY A 168 1.62 -12.01 2.73
C GLY A 168 1.36 -13.13 3.72
N THR A 169 2.05 -14.27 3.53
CA THR A 169 2.11 -15.27 4.58
C THR A 169 3.05 -14.76 5.68
N VAL A 170 2.52 -14.50 6.86
CA VAL A 170 3.37 -14.26 8.03
C VAL A 170 4.10 -15.57 8.28
N SER A 171 5.40 -15.61 8.01
CA SER A 171 6.23 -16.74 8.42
C SER A 171 6.29 -16.74 9.96
N VAL A 172 6.20 -17.92 10.58
CA VAL A 172 6.32 -18.08 12.04
C VAL A 172 7.68 -17.57 12.56
N ASN A 173 8.64 -17.30 11.69
CA ASN A 173 9.93 -16.70 12.01
C ASN A 173 9.87 -15.16 12.19
N ASP A 174 8.80 -14.49 11.75
CA ASP A 174 8.57 -13.07 12.04
C ASP A 174 7.92 -12.86 13.42
N LEU A 175 7.56 -13.93 14.12
CA LEU A 175 7.05 -13.92 15.51
C LEU A 175 8.14 -13.68 16.57
N ASN A 176 9.34 -13.29 16.20
CA ASN A 176 10.30 -12.67 17.13
C ASN A 176 9.98 -11.21 17.46
N ASN A 177 8.93 -10.62 16.90
CA ASN A 177 8.15 -9.59 17.57
C ASN A 177 7.40 -10.31 18.70
N LEU A 178 7.97 -10.28 19.89
CA LEU A 178 7.35 -10.71 21.14
C LEU A 178 5.87 -10.32 21.07
N GLU A 179 4.99 -11.32 21.06
CA GLU A 179 3.55 -11.07 21.15
C GLU A 179 3.34 -10.36 22.47
N ILE A 180 3.34 -9.01 22.43
CA ILE A 180 3.10 -8.23 23.65
C ILE A 180 1.72 -8.65 24.11
N ALA A 181 1.67 -9.38 25.22
CA ALA A 181 0.44 -9.82 25.86
C ALA A 181 -0.30 -8.57 26.35
N MET A 182 -1.12 -8.01 25.47
CA MET A 182 -1.82 -6.75 25.71
C MET A 182 -3.29 -6.91 25.36
N SER A 183 -4.16 -6.45 26.24
CA SER A 183 -5.62 -6.44 26.05
C SER A 183 -6.21 -5.17 26.61
N VAL A 184 -7.43 -4.84 26.17
CA VAL A 184 -8.18 -3.68 26.66
C VAL A 184 -9.49 -4.09 27.29
N PHE A 185 -9.89 -3.40 28.37
CA PHE A 185 -11.13 -3.64 29.09
C PHE A 185 -11.64 -2.36 29.79
N PRO A 186 -12.95 -2.26 30.04
CA PRO A 186 -14.01 -3.12 29.52
C PRO A 186 -14.15 -2.92 27.99
N ASN A 187 -14.60 -3.93 27.29
CA ASN A 187 -14.94 -3.84 25.87
C ASN A 187 -16.26 -4.59 25.63
N PRO A 188 -17.38 -3.91 25.37
CA PRO A 188 -17.55 -2.46 25.20
C PRO A 188 -17.25 -1.59 26.42
N THR A 189 -16.90 -0.31 26.16
CA THR A 189 -16.62 0.70 27.20
C THR A 189 -17.57 1.90 27.10
N HIS A 190 -17.80 2.61 28.22
CA HIS A 190 -18.59 3.85 28.27
C HIS A 190 -17.72 5.09 28.49
N GLU A 191 -16.85 5.07 29.49
CA GLU A 191 -16.11 6.26 29.92
C GLU A 191 -14.60 6.06 29.92
N THR A 192 -14.15 4.89 30.37
CA THR A 192 -12.74 4.61 30.58
C THR A 192 -12.37 3.27 29.97
N LEU A 193 -11.25 3.24 29.24
CA LEU A 193 -10.66 2.04 28.69
C LEU A 193 -9.32 1.78 29.38
N PHE A 194 -9.13 0.57 29.90
CA PHE A 194 -7.89 0.18 30.54
C PHE A 194 -7.06 -0.73 29.63
N ILE A 195 -5.74 -0.55 29.68
CA ILE A 195 -4.78 -1.41 28.98
C ILE A 195 -4.20 -2.40 30.01
N LYS A 196 -4.44 -3.69 29.81
CA LYS A 196 -3.73 -4.75 30.52
C LYS A 196 -2.49 -5.14 29.73
N SER A 197 -1.32 -4.88 30.28
CA SER A 197 -0.03 -5.18 29.66
C SER A 197 1.04 -5.33 30.75
N ASP A 198 1.94 -6.30 30.54
CA ASP A 198 3.17 -6.42 31.32
C ASP A 198 4.25 -5.46 30.78
N ALA A 199 4.16 -5.11 29.49
CA ALA A 199 5.03 -4.15 28.83
C ALA A 199 4.76 -2.72 29.28
N GLN A 200 5.80 -1.88 29.26
CA GLN A 200 5.70 -0.47 29.60
C GLN A 200 5.12 0.32 28.42
N VAL A 201 3.91 0.86 28.59
CA VAL A 201 3.25 1.71 27.59
C VAL A 201 3.99 3.04 27.50
N GLN A 202 4.39 3.43 26.28
CA GLN A 202 5.05 4.71 26.01
C GLN A 202 4.06 5.75 25.48
N SER A 203 3.19 5.35 24.56
CA SER A 203 2.16 6.22 24.00
C SER A 203 1.00 5.40 23.44
N TYR A 204 -0.12 6.09 23.17
CA TYR A 204 -1.26 5.48 22.50
C TYR A 204 -1.90 6.43 21.49
N GLN A 205 -2.63 5.85 20.55
CA GLN A 205 -3.44 6.56 19.57
C GLN A 205 -4.76 5.81 19.35
N ILE A 206 -5.88 6.55 19.31
CA ILE A 206 -7.19 6.02 18.95
C ILE A 206 -7.54 6.52 17.56
N VAL A 207 -7.93 5.57 16.69
CA VAL A 207 -8.35 5.88 15.31
C VAL A 207 -9.73 5.31 15.02
N THR A 208 -10.46 5.97 14.14
CA THR A 208 -11.74 5.47 13.60
C THR A 208 -11.50 4.31 12.62
N LEU A 209 -12.58 3.66 12.17
CA LEU A 209 -12.53 2.67 11.07
C LEU A 209 -11.96 3.23 9.75
N LEU A 210 -12.03 4.54 9.55
CA LEU A 210 -11.49 5.23 8.38
C LEU A 210 -10.03 5.70 8.57
N GLY A 211 -9.38 5.31 9.69
CA GLY A 211 -7.99 5.68 9.98
C GLY A 211 -7.80 7.09 10.54
N GLN A 212 -8.89 7.86 10.75
CA GLN A 212 -8.79 9.20 11.34
C GLN A 212 -8.42 9.11 12.83
N THR A 213 -7.34 9.77 13.22
CA THR A 213 -6.96 9.90 14.64
C THR A 213 -7.94 10.81 15.37
N VAL A 214 -8.53 10.29 16.45
CA VAL A 214 -9.48 11.02 17.29
C VAL A 214 -8.91 11.36 18.67
N GLN A 215 -7.90 10.62 19.13
CA GLN A 215 -7.24 10.89 20.40
C GLN A 215 -5.80 10.35 20.39
N ARG A 216 -4.91 11.02 21.12
CA ARG A 216 -3.53 10.61 21.39
C ARG A 216 -3.16 10.91 22.83
N GLY A 217 -2.25 10.12 23.40
CA GLY A 217 -1.70 10.39 24.72
C GLY A 217 -0.41 9.61 24.96
N ASN A 218 0.28 10.02 26.03
CA ASN A 218 1.53 9.39 26.47
C ASN A 218 1.28 8.38 27.57
N ALA A 219 2.29 7.62 27.92
CA ALA A 219 2.46 6.60 28.95
C ALA A 219 1.30 6.50 29.99
N THR A 220 0.21 5.82 29.64
CA THR A 220 -0.89 5.54 30.56
C THR A 220 -1.48 4.16 30.28
N LYS A 221 -1.98 3.52 31.32
CA LYS A 221 -2.79 2.30 31.22
C LYS A 221 -4.29 2.56 31.39
N GLU A 222 -4.67 3.83 31.59
CA GLU A 222 -6.06 4.27 31.74
C GLU A 222 -6.32 5.42 30.75
N ILE A 223 -7.31 5.24 29.90
CA ILE A 223 -7.66 6.17 28.82
C ILE A 223 -9.09 6.64 29.01
N ASP A 224 -9.29 7.94 29.20
CA ASP A 224 -10.61 8.56 29.20
C ASP A 224 -11.13 8.63 27.77
N VAL A 225 -12.27 7.97 27.50
CA VAL A 225 -12.93 7.93 26.19
C VAL A 225 -14.34 8.55 26.23
N LYS A 226 -14.68 9.31 27.27
CA LYS A 226 -16.01 9.93 27.44
C LYS A 226 -16.43 10.77 26.25
N ASN A 227 -15.48 11.48 25.65
CA ASN A 227 -15.73 12.42 24.55
C ASN A 227 -15.81 11.73 23.18
N LEU A 228 -15.57 10.44 23.09
CA LEU A 228 -15.73 9.70 21.83
C LEU A 228 -17.21 9.38 21.60
N ALA A 229 -17.65 9.55 20.36
CA ALA A 229 -18.98 9.09 19.94
C ALA A 229 -19.11 7.57 20.07
N ALA A 230 -20.35 7.06 20.22
CA ALA A 230 -20.59 5.62 20.18
C ALA A 230 -20.13 5.05 18.83
N GLY A 231 -19.37 3.94 18.84
CA GLY A 231 -18.83 3.37 17.63
C GLY A 231 -17.69 2.38 17.85
N THR A 232 -17.14 1.88 16.75
CA THR A 232 -15.96 0.99 16.76
C THR A 232 -14.70 1.79 16.50
N TYR A 233 -13.67 1.54 17.29
CA TYR A 233 -12.38 2.20 17.23
C TYR A 233 -11.23 1.19 17.27
N PHE A 234 -10.08 1.60 16.81
CA PHE A 234 -8.81 0.90 17.01
C PHE A 234 -7.93 1.72 17.95
N LEU A 235 -7.40 1.06 18.97
CA LEU A 235 -6.38 1.58 19.87
C LEU A 235 -5.03 1.00 19.43
N SER A 236 -4.13 1.85 18.98
CA SER A 236 -2.73 1.53 18.75
C SER A 236 -1.93 1.93 19.99
N VAL A 237 -1.19 1.02 20.57
CA VAL A 237 -0.35 1.24 21.74
C VAL A 237 1.10 0.98 21.37
N GLN A 238 1.95 1.97 21.62
CA GLN A 238 3.39 1.85 21.57
C GLN A 238 3.90 1.43 22.95
N ALA A 239 4.63 0.33 23.02
CA ALA A 239 5.35 -0.10 24.21
C ALA A 239 6.85 -0.23 23.89
N GLU A 240 7.67 -0.47 24.91
CA GLU A 240 9.12 -0.59 24.77
C GLU A 240 9.49 -1.80 23.89
N GLU A 241 8.69 -2.87 23.93
CA GLU A 241 8.93 -4.09 23.15
C GLU A 241 8.26 -4.10 21.77
N GLY A 242 7.52 -3.04 21.38
CA GLY A 242 6.87 -2.95 20.07
C GLY A 242 5.48 -2.32 20.12
N ASN A 243 4.72 -2.49 19.04
CA ASN A 243 3.39 -1.92 18.85
C ASN A 243 2.31 -3.00 18.93
N LYS A 244 1.14 -2.66 19.52
CA LYS A 244 -0.06 -3.50 19.49
C LYS A 244 -1.28 -2.68 19.09
N VAL A 245 -2.07 -3.21 18.14
CA VAL A 245 -3.36 -2.61 17.75
C VAL A 245 -4.48 -3.50 18.27
N MET A 246 -5.45 -2.88 18.94
CA MET A 246 -6.59 -3.56 19.56
C MET A 246 -7.89 -2.85 19.19
N LYS A 247 -8.91 -3.64 18.86
CA LYS A 247 -10.26 -3.13 18.58
C LYS A 247 -11.04 -2.98 19.88
N PHE A 248 -11.77 -1.86 20.04
CA PHE A 248 -12.75 -1.71 21.10
C PHE A 248 -14.04 -1.04 20.60
N ILE A 249 -15.11 -1.20 21.37
CA ILE A 249 -16.43 -0.62 21.09
C ILE A 249 -16.73 0.40 22.19
N LYS A 250 -17.08 1.62 21.78
CA LYS A 250 -17.57 2.69 22.61
C LYS A 250 -19.11 2.71 22.56
N ASN A 251 -19.76 2.59 23.70
CA ASN A 251 -21.22 2.74 23.86
C ASN A 251 -21.60 4.16 24.26
#